data_0d1f7fe52375ebc5649acae2218c0303
#
_entry.id   0d1f7fe52375ebc5649acae2218c0303
#
_cell.length_a   1.000
_cell.length_b   1.000
_cell.length_c   1.000
_cell.angle_alpha   90.00
_cell.angle_beta   90.00
_cell.angle_gamma   90.00
#
_symmetry.space_group_name_H-M   'P 1'
#
loop_
_entity.id
_entity.type
_entity.pdbx_description
1 polymer ?
#
loop_
_entity_poly.entity_id
_entity_poly.type
_entity_poly.pdbx_seq_one_letter_code
_entity_poly.pdbx_strand_id
1 'polypeptide(L)'
;MRRRLRQLGHAVGRFPTGERNSLVDVPGVLVGHRTMIERDRLRTGVTAILPHGDNLYAEKVLGACHTINGYGKAAGLSQLAELGTI
;
A
#
# COMPACT_ATOMS: atom_id res chain seq x y z
N MET A 1 -0.12 20.80 15.04
CA MET A 1 -1.08 20.03 14.21
C MET A 1 -0.34 19.31 13.09
N ARG A 2 -0.63 18.05 12.87
CA ARG A 2 -0.04 17.30 11.75
C ARG A 2 -0.71 17.70 10.44
N ARG A 3 0.09 17.98 9.42
CA ARG A 3 -0.40 18.33 8.08
C ARG A 3 0.10 17.33 7.06
N ARG A 4 -0.68 17.11 6.02
CA ARG A 4 -0.24 16.30 4.88
C ARG A 4 0.77 17.07 4.05
N LEU A 5 1.67 16.36 3.37
CA LEU A 5 2.73 16.97 2.56
C LEU A 5 2.19 18.00 1.55
N ARG A 6 1.09 17.68 0.88
CA ARG A 6 0.46 18.59 -0.09
C ARG A 6 -0.10 19.88 0.55
N GLN A 7 -0.53 19.81 1.81
CA GLN A 7 -0.98 20.98 2.55
C GLN A 7 0.19 21.92 2.92
N LEU A 8 1.41 21.41 2.84
CA LEU A 8 2.65 22.17 3.02
C LEU A 8 3.20 22.70 1.69
N GLY A 9 2.48 22.53 0.58
CA GLY A 9 2.90 23.00 -0.73
C GLY A 9 3.82 22.06 -1.50
N HIS A 10 4.01 20.83 -1.01
CA HIS A 10 4.88 19.85 -1.67
C HIS A 10 4.06 18.75 -2.34
N ALA A 11 4.47 18.37 -3.54
CA ALA A 11 3.88 17.26 -4.28
C ALA A 11 4.97 16.29 -4.72
N VAL A 12 4.65 15.00 -4.66
CA VAL A 12 5.52 13.91 -5.13
C VAL A 12 4.96 13.35 -6.43
N GLY A 13 5.85 13.12 -7.41
CA GLY A 13 5.48 12.55 -8.69
C GLY A 13 5.08 13.59 -9.73
N ARG A 14 4.96 13.11 -10.98
CA ARG A 14 4.68 13.93 -12.16
C ARG A 14 3.21 13.94 -12.56
N PHE A 15 2.48 12.92 -12.13
CA PHE A 15 1.10 12.74 -12.53
C PHE A 15 0.14 13.43 -11.56
N PRO A 16 -1.02 13.88 -12.04
CA PRO A 16 -2.07 14.38 -11.17
C PRO A 16 -2.59 13.28 -10.25
N THR A 17 -3.15 13.68 -9.12
CA THR A 17 -3.80 12.74 -8.21
C THR A 17 -5.15 12.29 -8.77
N GLY A 18 -5.63 11.12 -8.33
CA GLY A 18 -7.02 10.75 -8.48
C GLY A 18 -7.94 11.64 -7.62
N GLU A 19 -9.23 11.42 -7.72
CA GLU A 19 -10.26 12.25 -7.09
C GLU A 19 -10.07 12.40 -5.57
N ARG A 20 -9.71 11.31 -4.89
CA ARG A 20 -9.54 11.27 -3.43
C ARG A 20 -8.09 11.30 -2.99
N ASN A 21 -7.15 11.24 -3.93
CA ASN A 21 -5.74 11.01 -3.66
C ASN A 21 -5.52 9.80 -2.73
N SER A 22 -6.13 8.70 -3.07
CA SER A 22 -6.18 7.47 -2.26
C SER A 22 -6.06 6.23 -3.14
N LEU A 23 -5.62 5.12 -2.55
CA LEU A 23 -5.54 3.83 -3.24
C LEU A 23 -6.91 3.36 -3.73
N VAL A 24 -7.98 3.71 -3.04
CA VAL A 24 -9.35 3.34 -3.42
C VAL A 24 -9.87 4.13 -4.63
N ASP A 25 -9.11 5.08 -5.17
CA ASP A 25 -9.41 5.70 -6.46
C ASP A 25 -9.27 4.70 -7.61
N VAL A 26 -8.49 3.65 -7.42
CA VAL A 26 -8.39 2.53 -8.37
C VAL A 26 -9.61 1.62 -8.17
N PRO A 27 -10.47 1.45 -9.20
CA PRO A 27 -11.67 0.62 -9.07
C PRO A 27 -11.34 -0.81 -8.64
N GLY A 28 -12.08 -1.32 -7.67
CA GLY A 28 -11.95 -2.70 -7.17
C GLY A 28 -10.94 -2.89 -6.05
N VAL A 29 -10.07 -1.92 -5.79
CA VAL A 29 -9.09 -2.00 -4.70
C VAL A 29 -9.78 -1.81 -3.35
N LEU A 30 -9.51 -2.70 -2.42
CA LEU A 30 -10.03 -2.67 -1.06
C LEU A 30 -8.89 -2.37 -0.08
N VAL A 31 -9.12 -1.47 0.85
CA VAL A 31 -8.14 -1.07 1.86
C VAL A 31 -8.76 -1.16 3.24
N GLY A 32 -8.07 -1.82 4.15
CA GLY A 32 -8.47 -1.90 5.55
C GLY A 32 -7.35 -1.49 6.48
N HIS A 33 -7.70 -0.90 7.61
CA HIS A 33 -6.77 -0.47 8.64
C HIS A 33 -7.19 -0.97 10.01
N ARG A 34 -6.21 -1.35 10.81
CA ARG A 34 -6.40 -1.56 12.25
C ARG A 34 -5.30 -0.83 12.98
N THR A 35 -5.67 0.13 13.81
CA THR A 35 -4.74 0.86 14.68
C THR A 35 -4.98 0.48 16.12
N MET A 36 -3.91 0.19 16.84
CA MET A 36 -3.96 -0.13 18.26
C MET A 36 -3.14 0.91 19.03
N ILE A 37 -3.82 1.66 19.87
CA ILE A 37 -3.20 2.65 20.76
C ILE A 37 -3.70 2.37 22.16
N GLU A 38 -2.80 1.96 23.05
CA GLU A 38 -3.10 1.71 24.44
C GLU A 38 -2.07 2.43 25.30
N ARG A 39 -2.44 3.59 25.80
CA ARG A 39 -1.58 4.48 26.60
C ARG A 39 -0.19 4.64 25.93
N ASP A 40 0.90 4.42 26.69
CA ASP A 40 2.27 4.50 26.19
C ASP A 40 2.85 3.14 25.79
N ARG A 41 2.07 2.07 25.90
CA ARG A 41 2.54 0.68 25.70
C ARG A 41 2.39 0.19 24.28
N LEU A 42 1.28 0.52 23.62
CA LEU A 42 0.97 0.07 22.27
C LEU A 42 0.71 1.26 21.37
N ARG A 43 1.52 1.37 20.32
CA ARG A 43 1.34 2.35 19.25
C ARG A 43 1.70 1.68 17.94
N THR A 44 0.79 0.87 17.45
CA THR A 44 1.03 0.05 16.25
C THR A 44 -0.21 -0.03 15.39
N GLY A 45 -0.05 -0.52 14.20
CA GLY A 45 -1.16 -0.70 13.28
C GLY A 45 -0.79 -1.60 12.11
N VAL A 46 -1.82 -2.04 11.42
CA VAL A 46 -1.72 -2.84 10.20
C VAL A 46 -2.61 -2.23 9.13
N THR A 47 -2.10 -2.20 7.92
CA THR A 47 -2.88 -1.86 6.73
C THR A 47 -2.89 -3.07 5.81
N ALA A 48 -4.07 -3.45 5.35
CA ALA A 48 -4.25 -4.49 4.35
C ALA A 48 -4.79 -3.89 3.06
N ILE A 49 -4.22 -4.28 1.94
CA ILE A 49 -4.62 -3.82 0.62
C ILE A 49 -4.93 -5.06 -0.22
N LEU A 50 -6.15 -5.16 -0.71
CA LEU A 50 -6.57 -6.22 -1.63
C LEU A 50 -6.76 -5.61 -3.02
N PRO A 51 -6.07 -6.14 -4.05
CA PRO A 51 -6.19 -5.62 -5.42
C PRO A 51 -7.61 -5.73 -5.97
N HIS A 52 -8.35 -6.77 -5.55
CA HIS A 52 -9.76 -6.97 -5.85
C HIS A 52 -10.42 -7.84 -4.77
N GLY A 53 -11.75 -7.96 -4.79
CA GLY A 53 -12.51 -8.69 -3.79
C GLY A 53 -12.74 -10.18 -4.08
N ASP A 54 -12.25 -10.69 -5.21
CA ASP A 54 -12.42 -12.08 -5.62
C ASP A 54 -11.28 -12.97 -5.11
N ASN A 55 -11.18 -14.19 -5.63
CA ASN A 55 -10.12 -15.12 -5.25
C ASN A 55 -8.78 -14.69 -5.84
N LEU A 56 -7.91 -14.12 -5.00
CA LEU A 56 -6.59 -13.62 -5.41
C LEU A 56 -5.64 -14.70 -5.90
N TYR A 57 -5.83 -15.93 -5.47
CA TYR A 57 -5.02 -17.06 -5.94
C TYR A 57 -5.39 -17.49 -7.36
N ALA A 58 -6.67 -17.53 -7.66
CA ALA A 58 -7.18 -17.89 -8.99
C ALA A 58 -7.02 -16.73 -10.00
N GLU A 59 -7.22 -15.52 -9.54
CA GLU A 59 -7.17 -14.30 -10.36
C GLU A 59 -6.02 -13.40 -9.90
N LYS A 60 -4.80 -13.81 -10.23
CA LYS A 60 -3.59 -13.08 -9.88
C LYS A 60 -3.51 -11.75 -10.61
N VAL A 61 -2.97 -10.75 -9.93
CA VAL A 61 -2.74 -9.43 -10.52
C VAL A 61 -1.26 -9.25 -10.86
N LEU A 62 -0.99 -8.38 -11.83
CA LEU A 62 0.37 -7.98 -12.15
C LEU A 62 0.96 -7.20 -10.98
N GLY A 63 2.21 -7.48 -10.70
CA GLY A 63 2.93 -6.81 -9.63
C GLY A 63 4.39 -6.61 -9.97
N ALA A 64 5.01 -5.68 -9.28
CA ALA A 64 6.44 -5.40 -9.39
C ALA A 64 6.98 -4.96 -8.03
N CYS A 65 8.26 -5.13 -7.84
CA CYS A 65 8.94 -4.65 -6.65
C CYS A 65 10.18 -3.84 -7.04
N HIS A 66 10.52 -2.89 -6.18
CA HIS A 66 11.75 -2.11 -6.29
C HIS A 66 12.47 -2.13 -4.95
N THR A 67 13.73 -2.50 -4.96
CA THR A 67 14.54 -2.55 -3.75
C THR A 67 15.28 -1.24 -3.56
N ILE A 68 14.94 -0.50 -2.52
CA ILE A 68 15.64 0.73 -2.11
C ILE A 68 16.92 0.36 -1.35
N ASN A 69 16.81 -0.61 -0.44
CA ASN A 69 17.92 -1.15 0.36
C ASN A 69 17.54 -2.54 0.91
N GLY A 70 18.45 -3.17 1.63
CA GLY A 70 18.27 -4.52 2.18
C GLY A 70 17.70 -4.57 3.60
N TYR A 71 17.30 -3.47 4.19
CA TYR A 71 16.80 -3.46 5.57
C TYR A 71 15.39 -4.07 5.71
N GLY A 72 14.53 -3.79 4.76
CA GLY A 72 13.18 -4.34 4.75
C GLY A 72 13.13 -5.75 4.17
N LYS A 73 12.26 -6.57 4.71
CA LYS A 73 12.00 -7.92 4.20
C LYS A 73 10.50 -8.12 4.08
N ALA A 74 10.08 -8.83 3.02
CA ALA A 74 8.68 -9.15 2.81
C ALA A 74 8.53 -10.55 2.24
N ALA A 75 7.47 -11.24 2.64
CA ALA A 75 7.13 -12.53 2.06
C ALA A 75 6.67 -12.38 0.61
N GLY A 76 7.02 -13.34 -0.23
CA GLY A 76 6.57 -13.38 -1.62
C GLY A 76 7.35 -12.53 -2.61
N LEU A 77 8.37 -11.77 -2.19
CA LEU A 77 9.15 -10.94 -3.11
C LEU A 77 9.85 -11.74 -4.21
N SER A 78 10.41 -12.90 -3.88
CA SER A 78 11.08 -13.77 -4.86
C SER A 78 10.09 -14.28 -5.91
N GLN A 79 8.92 -14.70 -5.48
CA GLN A 79 7.85 -15.15 -6.37
C GLN A 79 7.39 -14.01 -7.29
N LEU A 80 7.18 -12.84 -6.74
CA LEU A 80 6.79 -11.65 -7.50
C LEU A 80 7.86 -11.27 -8.54
N ALA A 81 9.14 -11.30 -8.15
CA ALA A 81 10.24 -10.98 -9.06
C ALA A 81 10.33 -11.95 -10.23
N GLU A 82 10.06 -13.24 -10.01
CA GLU A 82 10.12 -14.26 -11.06
C GLU A 82 8.87 -14.31 -11.93
N LEU A 83 7.69 -14.24 -11.34
CA LEU A 83 6.43 -14.45 -12.03
C LEU A 83 5.76 -13.15 -12.50
N GLY A 84 6.08 -12.02 -11.90
CA GLY A 84 5.46 -10.74 -12.20
C GLY A 84 3.98 -10.65 -11.77
N THR A 85 3.53 -11.59 -10.95
CA THR A 85 2.16 -11.66 -10.42
C THR A 85 2.13 -12.05 -8.96
N ILE A 86 1.08 -11.67 -8.28
CA ILE A 86 0.77 -12.06 -6.91
C ILE A 86 -0.69 -12.47 -6.78
#